data_defb7d271f0b787b6b0867d9ec9e5298
#
_entry.id   defb7d271f0b787b6b0867d9ec9e5298
#
_cell.length_a   1.000
_cell.length_b   1.000
_cell.length_c   1.000
_cell.angle_alpha   90.00
_cell.angle_beta   90.00
_cell.angle_gamma   90.00
#
_symmetry.space_group_name_H-M   'P 1'
#
loop_
_entity.id
_entity.type
_entity.pdbx_description
1 polymer ?
#
loop_
_entity_poly.entity_id
_entity_poly.type
_entity_poly.pdbx_seq_one_letter_code
_entity_poly.pdbx_strand_id
1 'polypeptide(L)'
;TAMGIAFVLVAVWWLLMSLPLLKNYEQKYYVEKKPHAIAQSFKRLGETFKNMKEEKQVFMFLLAFFFYIDGVYTIIDMATAYGSALGLDSTGLLLALLVTQIVAFPCAIIFGNLSYRIRTEKLIIVCIFAYLGIAIFAVFLKTQLQFWILAILVGMFQGGIQALSRSYFTKIIPEEHSGEYFGLMDICGKGA
;
A
#
# COMPACT_ATOMS: atom_id res chain seq x y z
N THR A 1 -15.16 17.98 22.06
CA THR A 1 -14.00 17.14 22.43
C THR A 1 -12.92 17.24 21.36
N ALA A 2 -11.62 17.20 21.73
CA ALA A 2 -10.49 17.31 20.78
C ALA A 2 -10.58 16.27 19.66
N MET A 3 -11.01 15.05 19.96
CA MET A 3 -11.18 13.96 18.99
C MET A 3 -12.28 14.29 17.93
N GLY A 4 -13.38 14.90 18.33
CA GLY A 4 -14.42 15.34 17.38
C GLY A 4 -13.91 16.42 16.42
N ILE A 5 -13.10 17.35 16.90
CA ILE A 5 -12.49 18.38 16.05
C ILE A 5 -11.52 17.74 15.06
N ALA A 6 -10.72 16.75 15.48
CA ALA A 6 -9.82 16.04 14.59
C ALA A 6 -10.56 15.33 13.46
N PHE A 7 -11.69 14.66 13.73
CA PHE A 7 -12.50 14.03 12.68
C PHE A 7 -13.07 15.04 11.69
N VAL A 8 -13.55 16.20 12.17
CA VAL A 8 -14.06 17.26 11.29
C VAL A 8 -12.94 17.83 10.42
N LEU A 9 -11.75 18.06 10.98
CA LEU A 9 -10.60 18.53 10.22
C LEU A 9 -10.20 17.55 9.10
N VAL A 10 -10.16 16.25 9.41
CA VAL A 10 -9.88 15.21 8.42
C VAL A 10 -10.95 15.18 7.33
N ALA A 11 -12.22 15.26 7.69
CA ALA A 11 -13.32 15.28 6.71
C ALA A 11 -13.25 16.50 5.77
N VAL A 12 -13.00 17.70 6.33
CA VAL A 12 -12.82 18.92 5.55
C VAL A 12 -11.59 18.81 4.63
N TRP A 13 -10.47 18.31 5.15
CA TRP A 13 -9.25 18.07 4.38
C TRP A 13 -9.52 17.14 3.18
N TRP A 14 -10.17 16.02 3.41
CA TRP A 14 -10.54 15.08 2.36
C TRP A 14 -11.42 15.73 1.29
N LEU A 15 -12.44 16.48 1.70
CA LEU A 15 -13.34 17.18 0.78
C LEU A 15 -12.55 18.17 -0.09
N LEU A 16 -11.72 19.02 0.51
CA LEU A 16 -10.94 20.02 -0.21
C LEU A 16 -9.96 19.38 -1.21
N MET A 17 -9.27 18.31 -0.82
CA MET A 17 -8.32 17.61 -1.68
C MET A 17 -9.00 16.79 -2.79
N SER A 18 -10.28 16.42 -2.63
CA SER A 18 -11.06 15.74 -3.67
C SER A 18 -11.61 16.68 -4.74
N LEU A 19 -11.75 17.99 -4.45
CA LEU A 19 -12.32 18.95 -5.41
C LEU A 19 -11.52 19.06 -6.73
N PRO A 20 -10.18 19.10 -6.75
CA PRO A 20 -9.42 19.13 -8.00
C PRO A 20 -9.64 17.86 -8.84
N LEU A 21 -9.74 16.70 -8.18
CA LEU A 21 -10.03 15.43 -8.84
C LEU A 21 -11.39 15.46 -9.54
N LEU A 22 -12.44 15.89 -8.81
CA LEU A 22 -13.80 15.97 -9.33
C LEU A 22 -13.95 16.95 -10.52
N LYS A 23 -13.13 18.00 -10.54
CA LYS A 23 -13.17 19.01 -11.60
C LYS A 23 -12.40 18.61 -12.86
N ASN A 24 -11.29 17.91 -12.70
CA ASN A 24 -10.33 17.67 -13.79
C ASN A 24 -10.30 16.19 -14.27
N TYR A 25 -11.05 15.32 -13.60
CA TYR A 25 -11.07 13.90 -13.96
C TYR A 25 -12.02 13.64 -15.12
N GLU A 26 -11.48 13.15 -16.23
CA GLU A 26 -12.24 12.60 -17.35
C GLU A 26 -12.01 11.09 -17.45
N GLN A 27 -13.09 10.33 -17.33
CA GLN A 27 -13.03 8.88 -17.48
C GLN A 27 -12.99 8.51 -18.96
N LYS A 28 -11.83 8.01 -19.43
CA LYS A 28 -11.66 7.62 -20.85
C LYS A 28 -12.32 6.28 -21.17
N TYR A 29 -12.24 5.32 -20.27
CA TYR A 29 -12.82 3.99 -20.42
C TYR A 29 -13.98 3.85 -19.45
N TYR A 30 -15.18 3.67 -19.96
CA TYR A 30 -16.37 3.46 -19.15
C TYR A 30 -17.19 2.30 -19.70
N VAL A 31 -17.90 1.67 -18.78
CA VAL A 31 -18.83 0.59 -19.12
C VAL A 31 -20.23 1.15 -19.16
N GLU A 32 -20.97 0.85 -20.26
CA GLU A 32 -22.37 1.25 -20.38
C GLU A 32 -23.20 0.68 -19.22
N LYS A 33 -24.12 1.52 -18.71
CA LYS A 33 -25.04 1.11 -17.64
C LYS A 33 -25.99 0.03 -18.19
N LYS A 34 -25.82 -1.21 -17.71
CA LYS A 34 -26.72 -2.33 -18.01
C LYS A 34 -27.55 -2.68 -16.77
N PRO A 35 -28.77 -3.21 -16.93
CA PRO A 35 -29.54 -3.75 -15.82
C PRO A 35 -28.70 -4.85 -15.12
N HIS A 36 -28.78 -4.93 -13.79
CA HIS A 36 -27.99 -5.85 -12.95
C HIS A 36 -26.46 -5.57 -12.93
N ALA A 37 -26.07 -4.29 -12.89
CA ALA A 37 -24.66 -3.86 -12.90
C ALA A 37 -23.79 -4.59 -11.85
N ILE A 38 -24.29 -4.83 -10.64
CA ILE A 38 -23.56 -5.50 -9.57
C ILE A 38 -23.24 -6.95 -9.94
N ALA A 39 -24.23 -7.72 -10.40
CA ALA A 39 -24.03 -9.12 -10.77
C ALA A 39 -23.08 -9.24 -11.98
N GLN A 40 -23.16 -8.29 -12.92
CA GLN A 40 -22.24 -8.24 -14.06
C GLN A 40 -20.82 -7.87 -13.63
N SER A 41 -20.62 -7.01 -12.64
CA SER A 41 -19.31 -6.68 -12.10
C SER A 41 -18.63 -7.91 -11.48
N PHE A 42 -19.37 -8.69 -10.70
CA PHE A 42 -18.84 -9.96 -10.16
C PHE A 42 -18.52 -10.99 -11.25
N LYS A 43 -19.37 -11.09 -12.29
CA LYS A 43 -19.12 -11.97 -13.43
C LYS A 43 -17.84 -11.56 -14.17
N ARG A 44 -17.66 -10.27 -14.43
CA ARG A 44 -16.45 -9.72 -15.06
C ARG A 44 -15.20 -9.97 -14.23
N LEU A 45 -15.25 -9.73 -12.92
CA LEU A 45 -14.14 -10.06 -12.02
C LEU A 45 -13.77 -11.55 -12.11
N GLY A 46 -14.76 -12.44 -12.19
CA GLY A 46 -14.55 -13.87 -12.39
C GLY A 46 -13.92 -14.21 -13.74
N GLU A 47 -14.36 -13.55 -14.81
CA GLU A 47 -13.80 -13.68 -16.16
C GLU A 47 -12.38 -13.14 -16.22
N THR A 48 -12.13 -11.96 -15.63
CA THR A 48 -10.78 -11.37 -15.51
C THR A 48 -9.85 -12.27 -14.72
N PHE A 49 -10.31 -12.86 -13.61
CA PHE A 49 -9.53 -13.82 -12.85
C PHE A 49 -9.19 -15.09 -13.63
N LYS A 50 -10.12 -15.57 -14.47
CA LYS A 50 -9.88 -16.71 -15.34
C LYS A 50 -8.88 -16.38 -16.46
N ASN A 51 -9.06 -15.23 -17.11
CA ASN A 51 -8.19 -14.78 -18.20
C ASN A 51 -6.78 -14.43 -17.69
N MET A 52 -6.68 -13.89 -16.46
CA MET A 52 -5.41 -13.59 -15.81
C MET A 52 -4.50 -14.81 -15.66
N LYS A 53 -5.05 -16.03 -15.54
CA LYS A 53 -4.26 -17.26 -15.54
C LYS A 53 -3.51 -17.50 -16.85
N GLU A 54 -3.98 -16.95 -17.94
CA GLU A 54 -3.33 -17.00 -19.26
C GLU A 54 -2.19 -15.97 -19.34
N GLU A 55 -2.31 -14.84 -18.62
CA GLU A 55 -1.30 -13.79 -18.48
C GLU A 55 -0.33 -14.11 -17.32
N LYS A 56 0.56 -15.05 -17.54
CA LYS A 56 1.49 -15.56 -16.51
C LYS A 56 2.22 -14.46 -15.71
N GLN A 57 2.58 -13.36 -16.36
CA GLN A 57 3.31 -12.26 -15.71
C GLN A 57 2.45 -11.55 -14.67
N VAL A 58 1.19 -11.24 -15.00
CA VAL A 58 0.24 -10.60 -14.09
C VAL A 58 -0.11 -11.53 -12.93
N PHE A 59 -0.39 -12.80 -13.24
CA PHE A 59 -0.70 -13.80 -12.21
C PHE A 59 0.45 -13.99 -11.20
N MET A 60 1.68 -14.17 -11.72
CA MET A 60 2.86 -14.35 -10.85
C MET A 60 3.14 -13.11 -10.02
N PHE A 61 2.93 -11.91 -10.58
CA PHE A 61 3.08 -10.69 -9.81
C PHE A 61 2.04 -10.58 -8.69
N LEU A 62 0.75 -10.84 -8.96
CA LEU A 62 -0.29 -10.78 -7.94
C LEU A 62 -0.09 -11.82 -6.84
N LEU A 63 0.37 -13.02 -7.20
CA LEU A 63 0.72 -14.05 -6.21
C LEU A 63 1.89 -13.60 -5.32
N ALA A 64 2.94 -13.06 -5.91
CA ALA A 64 4.07 -12.52 -5.15
C ALA A 64 3.64 -11.32 -4.30
N PHE A 65 2.81 -10.41 -4.88
CA PHE A 65 2.25 -9.26 -4.19
C PHE A 65 1.47 -9.66 -2.95
N PHE A 66 0.58 -10.66 -3.06
CA PHE A 66 -0.19 -11.19 -1.94
C PHE A 66 0.73 -11.55 -0.76
N PHE A 67 1.78 -12.34 -0.99
CA PHE A 67 2.66 -12.79 0.09
C PHE A 67 3.53 -11.69 0.69
N TYR A 68 4.12 -10.81 -0.12
CA TYR A 68 5.00 -9.80 0.47
C TYR A 68 4.21 -8.63 1.08
N ILE A 69 3.05 -8.28 0.54
CA ILE A 69 2.26 -7.17 1.08
C ILE A 69 1.60 -7.55 2.41
N ASP A 70 1.21 -8.81 2.59
CA ASP A 70 0.75 -9.35 3.86
C ASP A 70 1.81 -9.16 4.95
N GLY A 71 3.06 -9.56 4.68
CA GLY A 71 4.16 -9.34 5.61
C GLY A 71 4.42 -7.87 5.92
N VAL A 72 4.29 -6.98 4.93
CA VAL A 72 4.43 -5.52 5.11
C VAL A 72 3.33 -4.97 6.01
N TYR A 73 2.06 -5.30 5.73
CA TYR A 73 0.94 -4.83 6.54
C TYR A 73 0.96 -5.40 7.96
N THR A 74 1.30 -6.67 8.11
CA THR A 74 1.48 -7.28 9.44
C THR A 74 2.48 -6.50 10.29
N ILE A 75 3.63 -6.13 9.74
CA ILE A 75 4.62 -5.33 10.46
C ILE A 75 4.07 -3.96 10.84
N ILE A 76 3.36 -3.29 9.93
CA ILE A 76 2.80 -1.95 10.15
C ILE A 76 1.70 -1.98 11.23
N ASP A 77 0.74 -2.90 11.09
CA ASP A 77 -0.46 -2.95 11.92
C ASP A 77 -0.18 -3.51 13.32
N MET A 78 0.76 -4.47 13.41
CA MET A 78 1.14 -5.09 14.68
C MET A 78 2.22 -4.33 15.44
N ALA A 79 2.91 -3.36 14.84
CA ALA A 79 4.03 -2.65 15.48
C ALA A 79 3.68 -2.06 16.83
N THR A 80 2.54 -1.35 16.93
CA THR A 80 2.11 -0.72 18.19
C THR A 80 1.65 -1.73 19.23
N ALA A 81 0.94 -2.78 18.81
CA ALA A 81 0.54 -3.87 19.71
C ALA A 81 1.76 -4.59 20.27
N TYR A 82 2.75 -4.86 19.42
CA TYR A 82 4.02 -5.48 19.83
C TYR A 82 4.82 -4.56 20.77
N GLY A 83 4.95 -3.28 20.48
CA GLY A 83 5.59 -2.32 21.36
C GLY A 83 4.91 -2.20 22.72
N SER A 84 3.58 -2.21 22.75
CA SER A 84 2.79 -2.22 24.00
C SER A 84 2.99 -3.50 24.81
N ALA A 85 3.06 -4.66 24.16
CA ALA A 85 3.32 -5.95 24.80
C ALA A 85 4.72 -6.02 25.43
N LEU A 86 5.69 -5.27 24.90
CA LEU A 86 7.03 -5.11 25.47
C LEU A 86 7.08 -4.09 26.62
N GLY A 87 5.95 -3.46 26.99
CA GLY A 87 5.87 -2.46 28.04
C GLY A 87 6.48 -1.09 27.67
N LEU A 88 6.59 -0.78 26.39
CA LEU A 88 7.09 0.51 25.92
C LEU A 88 6.05 1.63 26.15
N ASP A 89 6.53 2.87 26.33
CA ASP A 89 5.68 4.02 26.57
C ASP A 89 4.72 4.29 25.40
N SER A 90 3.43 4.38 25.70
CA SER A 90 2.37 4.56 24.70
C SER A 90 2.51 5.88 23.94
N THR A 91 2.93 6.95 24.58
CA THR A 91 3.18 8.24 23.92
C THR A 91 4.33 8.13 22.94
N GLY A 92 5.39 7.44 23.32
CA GLY A 92 6.54 7.15 22.46
C GLY A 92 6.17 6.28 21.25
N LEU A 93 5.24 5.32 21.39
CA LEU A 93 4.74 4.50 20.30
C LEU A 93 3.94 5.36 19.28
N LEU A 94 3.05 6.23 19.76
CA LEU A 94 2.27 7.13 18.90
C LEU A 94 3.16 8.11 18.13
N LEU A 95 4.15 8.69 18.81
CA LEU A 95 5.13 9.58 18.16
C LEU A 95 5.96 8.83 17.11
N ALA A 96 6.34 7.58 17.36
CA ALA A 96 7.06 6.77 16.40
C ALA A 96 6.23 6.52 15.13
N LEU A 97 4.91 6.29 15.26
CA LEU A 97 4.00 6.21 14.09
C LEU A 97 3.98 7.51 13.29
N LEU A 98 3.95 8.66 13.96
CA LEU A 98 4.02 9.96 13.29
C LEU A 98 5.34 10.11 12.52
N VAL A 99 6.46 9.75 13.13
CA VAL A 99 7.78 9.77 12.47
C VAL A 99 7.80 8.84 11.26
N THR A 100 7.20 7.65 11.34
CA THR A 100 7.07 6.73 10.21
C THR A 100 6.43 7.42 9.01
N GLN A 101 5.33 8.16 9.19
CA GLN A 101 4.64 8.87 8.11
C GLN A 101 5.47 10.04 7.55
N ILE A 102 6.14 10.80 8.43
CA ILE A 102 7.01 11.90 8.00
C ILE A 102 8.18 11.39 7.15
N VAL A 103 8.77 10.25 7.51
CA VAL A 103 9.86 9.62 6.76
C VAL A 103 9.35 8.98 5.46
N ALA A 104 8.18 8.36 5.48
CA ALA A 104 7.61 7.68 4.32
C ALA A 104 7.39 8.62 3.13
N PHE A 105 6.97 9.86 3.38
CA PHE A 105 6.66 10.83 2.32
C PHE A 105 7.88 11.15 1.43
N PRO A 106 9.03 11.67 1.94
CA PRO A 106 10.20 11.95 1.12
C PRO A 106 10.79 10.67 0.49
N CYS A 107 10.78 9.56 1.21
CA CYS A 107 11.28 8.29 0.70
C CYS A 107 10.45 7.78 -0.48
N ALA A 108 9.12 7.92 -0.45
CA ALA A 108 8.26 7.58 -1.59
C ALA A 108 8.62 8.38 -2.85
N ILE A 109 8.94 9.68 -2.71
CA ILE A 109 9.40 10.53 -3.83
C ILE A 109 10.76 10.05 -4.34
N ILE A 110 11.69 9.70 -3.45
CA ILE A 110 13.00 9.17 -3.82
C ILE A 110 12.86 7.87 -4.62
N PHE A 111 12.06 6.92 -4.13
CA PHE A 111 11.80 5.66 -4.84
C PHE A 111 11.09 5.88 -6.17
N GLY A 112 10.13 6.83 -6.22
CA GLY A 112 9.49 7.25 -7.46
C GLY A 112 10.51 7.73 -8.50
N ASN A 113 11.39 8.66 -8.13
CA ASN A 113 12.45 9.16 -8.99
C ASN A 113 13.47 8.07 -9.39
N LEU A 114 13.78 7.17 -8.47
CA LEU A 114 14.72 6.08 -8.72
C LEU A 114 14.14 5.07 -9.73
N SER A 115 12.83 4.90 -9.78
CA SER A 115 12.15 4.00 -10.74
C SER A 115 12.27 4.43 -12.20
N TYR A 116 12.67 5.69 -12.47
CA TYR A 116 13.02 6.13 -13.83
C TYR A 116 14.42 5.68 -14.28
N ARG A 117 15.31 5.39 -13.32
CA ARG A 117 16.70 5.00 -13.60
C ARG A 117 16.96 3.51 -13.42
N ILE A 118 16.23 2.88 -12.51
CA ILE A 118 16.38 1.48 -12.14
C ILE A 118 15.07 0.75 -12.41
N ARG A 119 15.14 -0.48 -12.90
CA ARG A 119 13.96 -1.32 -13.14
C ARG A 119 13.15 -1.48 -11.87
N THR A 120 11.84 -1.23 -11.97
CA THR A 120 10.89 -1.23 -10.84
C THR A 120 10.91 -2.55 -10.07
N GLU A 121 11.07 -3.70 -10.77
CA GLU A 121 11.15 -5.02 -10.14
C GLU A 121 12.34 -5.15 -9.18
N LYS A 122 13.50 -4.61 -9.56
CA LYS A 122 14.70 -4.64 -8.71
C LYS A 122 14.49 -3.82 -7.44
N LEU A 123 13.83 -2.66 -7.57
CA LEU A 123 13.52 -1.82 -6.41
C LEU A 123 12.52 -2.49 -5.47
N ILE A 124 11.50 -3.18 -5.99
CA ILE A 124 10.56 -3.98 -5.18
C ILE A 124 11.32 -5.07 -4.43
N ILE A 125 12.22 -5.79 -5.09
CA ILE A 125 13.05 -6.83 -4.46
C ILE A 125 13.90 -6.23 -3.33
N VAL A 126 14.52 -5.07 -3.53
CA VAL A 126 15.29 -4.38 -2.48
C VAL A 126 14.39 -4.04 -1.29
N CYS A 127 13.18 -3.55 -1.52
CA CYS A 127 12.23 -3.28 -0.45
C CYS A 127 11.83 -4.55 0.32
N ILE A 128 11.61 -5.68 -0.39
CA ILE A 128 11.27 -6.97 0.25
C ILE A 128 12.42 -7.44 1.16
N PHE A 129 13.67 -7.38 0.67
CA PHE A 129 14.82 -7.73 1.51
C PHE A 129 15.01 -6.77 2.69
N ALA A 130 14.72 -5.49 2.52
CA ALA A 130 14.74 -4.52 3.62
C ALA A 130 13.68 -4.88 4.68
N TYR A 131 12.45 -5.23 4.26
CA TYR A 131 11.42 -5.70 5.21
C TYR A 131 11.78 -7.00 5.91
N LEU A 132 12.44 -7.93 5.24
CA LEU A 132 13.00 -9.12 5.89
C LEU A 132 14.01 -8.73 6.97
N GLY A 133 14.91 -7.80 6.69
CA GLY A 133 15.85 -7.27 7.68
C GLY A 133 15.16 -6.56 8.85
N ILE A 134 14.10 -5.79 8.58
CA ILE A 134 13.25 -5.13 9.57
C ILE A 134 12.58 -6.17 10.49
N ALA A 135 12.02 -7.24 9.91
CA ALA A 135 11.39 -8.33 10.66
C ALA A 135 12.39 -9.04 11.59
N ILE A 136 13.61 -9.32 11.09
CA ILE A 136 14.68 -9.91 11.90
C ILE A 136 15.08 -8.95 13.04
N PHE A 137 15.24 -7.67 12.74
CA PHE A 137 15.55 -6.65 13.75
C PHE A 137 14.46 -6.55 14.83
N ALA A 138 13.19 -6.65 14.44
CA ALA A 138 12.05 -6.60 15.35
C ALA A 138 12.09 -7.72 16.41
N VAL A 139 12.60 -8.91 16.09
CA VAL A 139 12.74 -10.04 17.05
C VAL A 139 13.65 -9.67 18.23
N PHE A 140 14.66 -8.82 18.00
CA PHE A 140 15.61 -8.39 19.03
C PHE A 140 15.22 -7.10 19.74
N LEU A 141 14.05 -6.56 19.47
CA LEU A 141 13.57 -5.29 20.00
C LEU A 141 13.25 -5.41 21.50
N LYS A 142 13.87 -4.54 22.31
CA LYS A 142 13.71 -4.52 23.79
C LYS A 142 13.54 -3.10 24.33
N THR A 143 13.95 -2.08 23.59
CA THR A 143 14.02 -0.70 24.10
C THR A 143 13.23 0.25 23.21
N GLN A 144 12.78 1.36 23.82
CA GLN A 144 12.08 2.45 23.12
C GLN A 144 12.93 3.02 21.96
N LEU A 145 14.23 3.15 22.13
CA LEU A 145 15.12 3.65 21.08
C LEU A 145 15.15 2.70 19.86
N GLN A 146 15.22 1.40 20.12
CA GLN A 146 15.17 0.40 19.03
C GLN A 146 13.83 0.46 18.28
N PHE A 147 12.73 0.71 18.98
CA PHE A 147 11.42 0.89 18.36
C PHE A 147 11.38 2.13 17.44
N TRP A 148 12.01 3.24 17.83
CA TRP A 148 12.13 4.42 16.98
C TRP A 148 12.97 4.17 15.73
N ILE A 149 14.06 3.43 15.87
CA ILE A 149 14.88 3.00 14.71
C ILE A 149 14.04 2.12 13.77
N LEU A 150 13.29 1.15 14.32
CA LEU A 150 12.39 0.31 13.55
C LEU A 150 11.36 1.15 12.78
N ALA A 151 10.72 2.12 13.43
CA ALA A 151 9.74 3.02 12.85
C ALA A 151 10.30 3.82 11.66
N ILE A 152 11.52 4.33 11.79
CA ILE A 152 12.24 5.03 10.71
C ILE A 152 12.50 4.07 9.55
N LEU A 153 13.01 2.86 9.80
CA LEU A 153 13.28 1.86 8.76
C LEU A 153 11.99 1.45 8.04
N VAL A 154 10.91 1.19 8.75
CA VAL A 154 9.59 0.92 8.17
C VAL A 154 9.15 2.09 7.29
N GLY A 155 9.21 3.33 7.79
CA GLY A 155 8.86 4.52 7.05
C GLY A 155 9.65 4.69 5.75
N MET A 156 10.94 4.39 5.76
CA MET A 156 11.79 4.50 4.57
C MET A 156 11.29 3.62 3.40
N PHE A 157 10.81 2.42 3.68
CA PHE A 157 10.44 1.46 2.62
C PHE A 157 8.93 1.35 2.39
N GLN A 158 8.09 1.74 3.35
CA GLN A 158 6.62 1.63 3.27
C GLN A 158 6.03 2.36 2.05
N GLY A 159 6.34 3.64 1.90
CA GLY A 159 5.85 4.43 0.77
C GLY A 159 6.39 3.94 -0.56
N GLY A 160 7.67 3.52 -0.57
CA GLY A 160 8.35 3.00 -1.74
C GLY A 160 7.72 1.71 -2.26
N ILE A 161 7.57 0.70 -1.41
CA ILE A 161 7.05 -0.61 -1.85
C ILE A 161 5.62 -0.54 -2.37
N GLN A 162 4.75 0.27 -1.72
CA GLN A 162 3.37 0.45 -2.16
C GLN A 162 3.28 1.18 -3.50
N ALA A 163 4.00 2.30 -3.66
CA ALA A 163 4.01 3.08 -4.88
C ALA A 163 4.62 2.31 -6.06
N LEU A 164 5.75 1.63 -5.84
CA LEU A 164 6.42 0.83 -6.86
C LEU A 164 5.58 -0.35 -7.32
N SER A 165 4.90 -1.04 -6.40
CA SER A 165 4.01 -2.17 -6.72
C SER A 165 2.86 -1.73 -7.62
N ARG A 166 2.19 -0.63 -7.29
CA ARG A 166 1.12 -0.07 -8.12
C ARG A 166 1.64 0.42 -9.47
N SER A 167 2.77 1.10 -9.50
CA SER A 167 3.40 1.57 -10.74
C SER A 167 3.86 0.42 -11.64
N TYR A 168 4.40 -0.65 -11.09
CA TYR A 168 4.76 -1.84 -11.85
C TYR A 168 3.53 -2.53 -12.42
N PHE A 169 2.49 -2.69 -11.59
CA PHE A 169 1.25 -3.34 -12.00
C PHE A 169 0.59 -2.62 -13.18
N THR A 170 0.55 -1.27 -13.15
CA THR A 170 0.03 -0.47 -14.27
C THR A 170 0.74 -0.77 -15.61
N LYS A 171 2.02 -1.13 -15.56
CA LYS A 171 2.82 -1.40 -16.77
C LYS A 171 2.58 -2.77 -17.40
N ILE A 172 2.04 -3.72 -16.63
CA ILE A 172 1.86 -5.11 -17.06
C ILE A 172 0.39 -5.48 -17.35
N ILE A 173 -0.57 -4.62 -17.00
CA ILE A 173 -2.00 -4.85 -17.23
C ILE A 173 -2.48 -4.10 -18.49
N PRO A 174 -3.54 -4.61 -19.17
CA PRO A 174 -4.21 -3.89 -20.24
C PRO A 174 -4.90 -2.61 -19.73
N GLU A 175 -4.71 -1.49 -20.41
CA GLU A 175 -5.29 -0.20 -20.01
C GLU A 175 -6.82 -0.22 -19.97
N GLU A 176 -7.45 -0.92 -20.91
CA GLU A 176 -8.91 -1.01 -21.07
C GLU A 176 -9.61 -1.69 -19.88
N HIS A 177 -8.93 -2.61 -19.21
CA HIS A 177 -9.44 -3.38 -18.08
C HIS A 177 -8.78 -3.00 -16.74
N SER A 178 -8.04 -1.89 -16.70
CA SER A 178 -7.27 -1.47 -15.53
C SER A 178 -8.07 -1.45 -14.23
N GLY A 179 -9.33 -0.99 -14.27
CA GLY A 179 -10.20 -0.96 -13.09
C GLY A 179 -10.47 -2.34 -12.48
N GLU A 180 -10.68 -3.37 -13.32
CA GLU A 180 -10.92 -4.75 -12.87
C GLU A 180 -9.66 -5.37 -12.27
N TYR A 181 -8.50 -5.16 -12.92
CA TYR A 181 -7.20 -5.65 -12.43
C TYR A 181 -6.78 -4.98 -11.12
N PHE A 182 -6.97 -3.65 -10.99
CA PHE A 182 -6.71 -2.97 -9.72
C PHE A 182 -7.68 -3.41 -8.61
N GLY A 183 -8.94 -3.71 -8.95
CA GLY A 183 -9.88 -4.32 -8.02
C GLY A 183 -9.37 -5.66 -7.47
N LEU A 184 -8.82 -6.53 -8.33
CA LEU A 184 -8.19 -7.80 -7.93
C LEU A 184 -6.94 -7.57 -7.07
N MET A 185 -6.10 -6.61 -7.45
CA MET A 185 -4.91 -6.25 -6.66
C MET A 185 -5.30 -5.77 -5.25
N ASP A 186 -6.34 -4.94 -5.12
CA ASP A 186 -6.81 -4.47 -3.82
C ASP A 186 -7.44 -5.59 -2.99
N ILE A 187 -8.14 -6.55 -3.62
CA ILE A 187 -8.62 -7.76 -2.93
C ILE A 187 -7.44 -8.59 -2.42
N CYS A 188 -6.42 -8.82 -3.24
CA CYS A 188 -5.20 -9.51 -2.81
C CYS A 188 -4.48 -8.78 -1.67
N GLY A 189 -4.40 -7.44 -1.72
CA GLY A 189 -3.69 -6.66 -0.71
C GLY A 189 -4.45 -6.48 0.61
N LYS A 190 -5.78 -6.67 0.63
CA LYS A 190 -6.60 -6.54 1.85
C LYS A 190 -7.11 -7.88 2.37
N GLY A 191 -7.00 -8.93 1.57
CA GLY A 191 -7.43 -10.28 1.92
C GLY A 191 -6.30 -11.17 2.45
N ALA A 192 -5.09 -10.59 2.53
CA ALA A 192 -3.88 -11.23 3.08
C ALA A 192 -3.64 -10.92 4.59
#